data_5c2fd4bba030aea4731632654df3a574
#
_entry.id   5c2fd4bba030aea4731632654df3a574
#
_cell.length_a   1.000
_cell.length_b   1.000
_cell.length_c   1.000
_cell.angle_alpha   90.00
_cell.angle_beta   90.00
_cell.angle_gamma   90.00
#
_symmetry.space_group_name_H-M   'P 1'
#
loop_
_entity.id
_entity.type
_entity.pdbx_description
1 polymer ?
#
loop_
_entity_poly.entity_id
_entity_poly.type
_entity_poly.pdbx_seq_one_letter_code
_entity_poly.pdbx_strand_id
1 'polypeptide(L)'
;IEVITPHCKEAIKDQDFVVYSAAIKEDNIELVEARIKGIKCFSRKEILPYVLEDKCVFAVAGAHGKSTTSAMLASLIEGSVIIGAISKQFGSNMRYAKSDNVVFEADESDSSFLNSNPYLAIVTNAEPEHMEHYDYDLAKFYAAYKGFLERAKVRVINAEDEFLSTLKLDAIRLYPSTDITEL
;
A
#
# COMPACT_ATOMS: atom_id res chain seq x y z
N ILE A 1 15.06 5.69 -17.30
CA ILE A 1 15.03 4.28 -16.80
C ILE A 1 15.14 3.39 -18.02
N GLU A 2 16.12 2.49 -18.02
CA GLU A 2 16.26 1.43 -19.05
C GLU A 2 15.22 0.34 -18.73
N VAL A 3 14.49 -0.11 -19.77
CA VAL A 3 13.53 -1.22 -19.66
C VAL A 3 14.08 -2.39 -20.46
N ILE A 4 14.26 -3.53 -19.79
CA ILE A 4 14.76 -4.76 -20.39
C ILE A 4 13.66 -5.81 -20.35
N THR A 5 13.34 -6.39 -21.49
CA THR A 5 12.35 -7.45 -21.63
C THR A 5 12.75 -8.40 -22.76
N PRO A 6 12.60 -9.72 -22.63
CA PRO A 6 12.16 -10.44 -21.42
C PRO A 6 13.20 -10.41 -20.29
N HIS A 7 12.85 -10.96 -19.13
CA HIS A 7 13.82 -11.18 -18.04
C HIS A 7 15.05 -11.94 -18.51
N CYS A 8 16.24 -11.44 -18.19
CA CYS A 8 17.50 -12.08 -18.60
C CYS A 8 18.61 -11.83 -17.58
N LYS A 9 19.61 -12.72 -17.54
CA LYS A 9 20.76 -12.62 -16.61
C LYS A 9 21.57 -11.35 -16.83
N GLU A 10 21.68 -10.92 -18.06
CA GLU A 10 22.47 -9.77 -18.50
C GLU A 10 21.89 -8.43 -17.99
N ALA A 11 20.64 -8.43 -17.56
CA ALA A 11 20.01 -7.29 -16.90
C ALA A 11 20.64 -7.01 -15.52
N ILE A 12 21.18 -8.07 -14.89
CA ILE A 12 21.82 -7.96 -13.58
C ILE A 12 23.32 -7.70 -13.77
N LYS A 13 23.73 -6.48 -13.44
CA LYS A 13 25.12 -6.00 -13.61
C LYS A 13 25.76 -5.74 -12.24
N ASP A 14 25.75 -4.51 -11.80
CA ASP A 14 26.39 -3.95 -10.61
C ASP A 14 25.42 -3.11 -9.75
N GLN A 15 24.14 -3.48 -9.77
CA GLN A 15 23.14 -2.82 -8.97
C GLN A 15 23.44 -2.97 -7.46
N ASP A 16 23.16 -1.92 -6.69
CA ASP A 16 23.29 -1.93 -5.23
C ASP A 16 22.32 -2.93 -4.59
N PHE A 17 21.12 -3.05 -5.17
CA PHE A 17 20.07 -4.01 -4.77
C PHE A 17 19.04 -4.22 -5.89
N VAL A 18 18.27 -5.27 -5.75
CA VAL A 18 17.14 -5.61 -6.64
C VAL A 18 15.85 -5.58 -5.83
N VAL A 19 14.81 -4.96 -6.38
CA VAL A 19 13.44 -5.00 -5.80
C VAL A 19 12.52 -5.77 -6.74
N TYR A 20 11.73 -6.67 -6.19
CA TYR A 20 10.80 -7.49 -6.97
C TYR A 20 9.39 -7.51 -6.37
N SER A 21 8.40 -7.69 -7.24
CA SER A 21 7.00 -7.81 -6.84
C SER A 21 6.67 -9.24 -6.39
N ALA A 22 5.57 -9.40 -5.63
CA ALA A 22 5.08 -10.71 -5.19
C ALA A 22 4.73 -11.67 -6.35
N ALA A 23 4.53 -11.15 -7.57
CA ALA A 23 4.28 -11.95 -8.76
C ALA A 23 5.54 -12.68 -9.30
N ILE A 24 6.73 -12.24 -8.88
CA ILE A 24 7.99 -12.84 -9.33
C ILE A 24 8.32 -14.06 -8.48
N LYS A 25 8.50 -15.19 -9.14
CA LYS A 25 8.83 -16.46 -8.48
C LYS A 25 10.31 -16.51 -8.10
N GLU A 26 10.62 -17.34 -7.09
CA GLU A 26 11.98 -17.53 -6.57
C GLU A 26 12.99 -18.07 -7.61
N ASP A 27 12.52 -18.78 -8.63
CA ASP A 27 13.31 -19.31 -9.75
C ASP A 27 13.48 -18.32 -10.92
N ASN A 28 13.03 -17.08 -10.77
CA ASN A 28 13.22 -16.05 -11.78
C ASN A 28 14.71 -15.85 -12.07
N ILE A 29 15.07 -15.83 -13.36
CA ILE A 29 16.45 -15.81 -13.84
C ILE A 29 17.26 -14.60 -13.33
N GLU A 30 16.62 -13.43 -13.16
CA GLU A 30 17.26 -12.23 -12.65
C GLU A 30 17.50 -12.34 -11.15
N LEU A 31 16.51 -12.86 -10.37
CA LEU A 31 16.69 -13.08 -8.93
C LEU A 31 17.79 -14.10 -8.65
N VAL A 32 17.84 -15.18 -9.41
CA VAL A 32 18.89 -16.20 -9.28
C VAL A 32 20.25 -15.59 -9.58
N GLU A 33 20.39 -14.83 -10.67
CA GLU A 33 21.65 -14.17 -11.03
C GLU A 33 22.08 -13.13 -9.99
N ALA A 34 21.16 -12.32 -9.48
CA ALA A 34 21.45 -11.34 -8.43
C ALA A 34 21.99 -12.02 -7.17
N ARG A 35 21.40 -13.12 -6.75
CA ARG A 35 21.89 -13.92 -5.60
C ARG A 35 23.27 -14.52 -5.84
N ILE A 36 23.53 -15.04 -7.06
CA ILE A 36 24.86 -15.55 -7.44
C ILE A 36 25.92 -14.44 -7.34
N LYS A 37 25.56 -13.21 -7.73
CA LYS A 37 26.45 -12.04 -7.65
C LYS A 37 26.53 -11.41 -6.24
N GLY A 38 25.78 -11.95 -5.26
CA GLY A 38 25.76 -11.41 -3.90
C GLY A 38 25.01 -10.09 -3.78
N ILE A 39 24.18 -9.72 -4.79
CA ILE A 39 23.35 -8.52 -4.78
C ILE A 39 22.13 -8.77 -3.89
N LYS A 40 21.85 -7.86 -2.97
CA LYS A 40 20.68 -7.95 -2.09
C LYS A 40 19.41 -7.87 -2.89
N CYS A 41 18.47 -8.78 -2.63
CA CYS A 41 17.14 -8.79 -3.25
C CYS A 41 16.09 -8.53 -2.17
N PHE A 42 15.20 -7.58 -2.42
CA PHE A 42 14.12 -7.22 -1.52
C PHE A 42 12.79 -7.42 -2.25
N SER A 43 11.85 -8.09 -1.62
CA SER A 43 10.45 -8.01 -2.05
C SER A 43 9.92 -6.59 -1.84
N ARG A 44 8.83 -6.26 -2.54
CA ARG A 44 8.11 -4.98 -2.32
C ARG A 44 7.78 -4.75 -0.84
N LYS A 45 7.37 -5.80 -0.15
CA LYS A 45 7.03 -5.78 1.27
C LYS A 45 8.22 -5.43 2.16
N GLU A 46 9.39 -5.97 1.85
CA GLU A 46 10.62 -5.74 2.62
C GLU A 46 11.23 -4.36 2.38
N ILE A 47 11.14 -3.82 1.15
CA ILE A 47 11.69 -2.51 0.83
C ILE A 47 10.80 -1.35 1.29
N LEU A 48 9.49 -1.58 1.42
CA LEU A 48 8.51 -0.54 1.73
C LEU A 48 8.85 0.28 2.99
N PRO A 49 9.24 -0.33 4.14
CA PRO A 49 9.64 0.44 5.32
C PRO A 49 10.78 1.44 5.05
N TYR A 50 11.76 1.05 4.23
CA TYR A 50 12.89 1.93 3.88
C TYR A 50 12.48 3.07 2.96
N VAL A 51 11.55 2.82 2.03
CA VAL A 51 11.01 3.86 1.14
C VAL A 51 10.19 4.89 1.91
N LEU A 52 9.49 4.43 2.96
CA LEU A 52 8.62 5.25 3.80
C LEU A 52 9.29 5.74 5.09
N GLU A 53 10.56 5.41 5.31
CA GLU A 53 11.34 5.89 6.45
C GLU A 53 11.38 7.42 6.48
N ASP A 54 11.17 8.00 7.65
CA ASP A 54 11.14 9.45 7.88
C ASP A 54 10.07 10.22 7.08
N LYS A 55 9.08 9.51 6.50
CA LYS A 55 7.98 10.12 5.77
C LYS A 55 6.72 10.26 6.63
N CYS A 56 5.98 11.33 6.37
CA CYS A 56 4.63 11.51 6.86
C CYS A 56 3.65 10.79 5.91
N VAL A 57 3.30 9.55 6.24
CA VAL A 57 2.55 8.66 5.35
C VAL A 57 1.05 8.83 5.57
N PHE A 58 0.33 9.13 4.50
CA PHE A 58 -1.12 9.18 4.40
C PHE A 58 -1.56 7.94 3.63
N ALA A 59 -1.96 6.90 4.36
CA ALA A 59 -2.24 5.59 3.77
C ALA A 59 -3.74 5.34 3.63
N VAL A 60 -4.14 4.76 2.51
CA VAL A 60 -5.52 4.37 2.22
C VAL A 60 -5.58 2.88 1.97
N ALA A 61 -6.34 2.15 2.78
CA ALA A 61 -6.61 0.72 2.64
C ALA A 61 -8.11 0.45 2.46
N GLY A 62 -8.45 -0.77 2.10
CA GLY A 62 -9.82 -1.27 1.95
C GLY A 62 -9.97 -2.15 0.72
N ALA A 63 -10.93 -3.05 0.67
CA ALA A 63 -11.19 -3.89 -0.49
C ALA A 63 -11.51 -3.02 -1.72
N HIS A 64 -12.39 -2.06 -1.58
CA HIS A 64 -12.84 -1.17 -2.65
C HIS A 64 -12.55 0.30 -2.36
N GLY A 65 -12.36 1.10 -3.43
CA GLY A 65 -12.22 2.56 -3.34
C GLY A 65 -10.83 3.07 -2.98
N LYS A 66 -9.83 2.22 -2.71
CA LYS A 66 -8.45 2.62 -2.38
C LYS A 66 -7.85 3.64 -3.35
N SER A 67 -7.78 3.27 -4.64
CA SER A 67 -7.14 4.10 -5.68
C SER A 67 -7.85 5.44 -5.88
N THR A 68 -9.18 5.44 -5.84
CA THR A 68 -9.99 6.66 -5.96
C THR A 68 -9.74 7.59 -4.77
N THR A 69 -9.84 7.08 -3.56
CA THR A 69 -9.61 7.87 -2.34
C THR A 69 -8.17 8.35 -2.26
N SER A 70 -7.18 7.52 -2.61
CA SER A 70 -5.78 7.92 -2.67
C SER A 70 -5.52 9.02 -3.71
N ALA A 71 -6.15 8.95 -4.89
CA ALA A 71 -6.03 9.98 -5.91
C ALA A 71 -6.67 11.31 -5.48
N MET A 72 -7.83 11.26 -4.82
CA MET A 72 -8.48 12.44 -4.23
C MET A 72 -7.59 13.06 -3.14
N LEU A 73 -7.06 12.24 -2.23
CA LEU A 73 -6.16 12.69 -1.17
C LEU A 73 -4.88 13.31 -1.74
N ALA A 74 -4.33 12.73 -2.81
CA ALA A 74 -3.17 13.25 -3.53
C ALA A 74 -3.40 14.61 -4.20
N SER A 75 -4.65 15.00 -4.44
CA SER A 75 -4.99 16.34 -4.94
C SER A 75 -5.02 17.41 -3.84
N LEU A 76 -5.20 16.98 -2.60
CA LEU A 76 -5.28 17.86 -1.43
C LEU A 76 -3.94 18.01 -0.70
N ILE A 77 -3.06 17.02 -0.82
CA ILE A 77 -1.78 16.98 -0.10
C ILE A 77 -0.63 17.17 -1.09
N GLU A 78 0.19 18.19 -0.83
CA GLU A 78 1.46 18.32 -1.52
C GLU A 78 2.44 17.27 -1.00
N GLY A 79 2.79 16.31 -1.87
CA GLY A 79 3.65 15.19 -1.49
C GLY A 79 3.91 14.24 -2.64
N SER A 80 4.75 13.26 -2.35
CA SER A 80 4.92 12.09 -3.22
C SER A 80 3.66 11.22 -3.18
N VAL A 81 3.42 10.47 -4.24
CA VAL A 81 2.22 9.62 -4.38
C VAL A 81 2.65 8.25 -4.90
N ILE A 82 2.13 7.21 -4.30
CA ILE A 82 2.30 5.82 -4.72
C ILE A 82 0.93 5.15 -4.66
N ILE A 83 0.31 4.91 -5.82
CA ILE A 83 -1.03 4.30 -5.93
C ILE A 83 -1.03 3.13 -6.91
N GLY A 84 -2.01 2.24 -6.80
CA GLY A 84 -2.09 1.01 -7.60
C GLY A 84 -2.54 1.22 -9.04
N ALA A 85 -3.16 2.36 -9.37
CA ALA A 85 -3.69 2.65 -10.70
C ALA A 85 -3.17 3.98 -11.27
N ILE A 86 -3.21 4.11 -12.59
CA ILE A 86 -2.85 5.38 -13.25
C ILE A 86 -3.93 6.41 -12.94
N SER A 87 -3.55 7.46 -12.20
CA SER A 87 -4.41 8.61 -11.97
C SER A 87 -4.55 9.44 -13.24
N LYS A 88 -5.79 9.75 -13.62
CA LYS A 88 -6.05 10.68 -14.74
C LYS A 88 -5.55 12.08 -14.46
N GLN A 89 -5.43 12.46 -13.20
CA GLN A 89 -5.06 13.81 -12.78
C GLN A 89 -3.57 14.13 -13.03
N PHE A 90 -2.67 13.14 -12.85
CA PHE A 90 -1.23 13.33 -13.07
C PHE A 90 -0.61 12.31 -14.05
N GLY A 91 -1.45 11.52 -14.74
CA GLY A 91 -1.05 10.64 -15.84
C GLY A 91 -0.12 9.48 -15.45
N SER A 92 -0.06 9.13 -14.15
CA SER A 92 0.86 8.11 -13.61
C SER A 92 0.25 7.46 -12.38
N ASN A 93 0.82 6.36 -11.96
CA ASN A 93 0.55 5.74 -10.65
C ASN A 93 1.55 6.20 -9.57
N MET A 94 2.46 7.09 -9.92
CA MET A 94 3.46 7.64 -9.02
C MET A 94 3.72 9.11 -9.34
N ARG A 95 3.89 9.92 -8.30
CA ARG A 95 4.39 11.29 -8.36
C ARG A 95 5.48 11.47 -7.32
N TYR A 96 6.62 12.01 -7.72
CA TYR A 96 7.67 12.42 -6.80
C TYR A 96 7.51 13.90 -6.43
N ALA A 97 7.68 14.23 -5.17
CA ALA A 97 7.77 15.61 -4.68
C ALA A 97 8.88 15.74 -3.63
N LYS A 98 9.47 16.94 -3.54
CA LYS A 98 10.45 17.29 -2.50
C LYS A 98 9.75 17.60 -1.16
N SER A 99 8.89 16.70 -0.72
CA SER A 99 8.12 16.84 0.51
C SER A 99 8.28 15.55 1.31
N ASP A 100 8.16 15.64 2.64
CA ASP A 100 8.14 14.46 3.50
C ASP A 100 6.78 13.77 3.49
N ASN A 101 5.75 14.40 2.94
CA ASN A 101 4.44 13.77 2.79
C ASN A 101 4.45 12.73 1.67
N VAL A 102 3.82 11.58 1.95
CA VAL A 102 3.60 10.51 0.98
C VAL A 102 2.16 10.04 1.07
N VAL A 103 1.42 10.16 -0.03
CA VAL A 103 0.12 9.49 -0.19
C VAL A 103 0.37 8.09 -0.73
N PHE A 104 -0.07 7.09 0.02
CA PHE A 104 0.23 5.69 -0.23
C PHE A 104 -1.04 4.86 -0.30
N GLU A 105 -1.26 4.16 -1.42
CA GLU A 105 -2.29 3.13 -1.50
C GLU A 105 -1.77 1.86 -0.84
N ALA A 106 -2.36 1.54 0.31
CA ALA A 106 -1.95 0.44 1.16
C ALA A 106 -2.68 -0.84 0.75
N ASP A 107 -1.93 -1.80 0.19
CA ASP A 107 -2.46 -3.06 -0.31
C ASP A 107 -2.56 -4.08 0.82
N GLU A 108 -3.77 -4.55 1.08
CA GLU A 108 -4.05 -5.60 2.07
C GLU A 108 -3.80 -7.00 1.54
N SER A 109 -3.74 -7.18 0.21
CA SER A 109 -3.75 -8.50 -0.42
C SER A 109 -2.57 -9.40 -0.02
N ASP A 110 -1.41 -8.81 0.33
CA ASP A 110 -0.22 -9.53 0.80
C ASP A 110 0.21 -9.11 2.21
N SER A 111 -0.65 -8.38 2.93
CA SER A 111 -0.38 -7.78 4.24
C SER A 111 0.77 -6.76 4.24
N SER A 112 1.22 -6.26 3.07
CA SER A 112 2.30 -5.27 2.98
C SER A 112 1.91 -3.93 3.60
N PHE A 113 0.62 -3.60 3.63
CA PHE A 113 0.10 -2.39 4.26
C PHE A 113 0.49 -2.26 5.74
N LEU A 114 0.72 -3.37 6.45
CA LEU A 114 1.20 -3.37 7.83
C LEU A 114 2.61 -2.77 7.99
N ASN A 115 3.37 -2.65 6.91
CA ASN A 115 4.73 -2.11 6.92
C ASN A 115 4.79 -0.61 6.58
N SER A 116 3.64 0.06 6.45
CA SER A 116 3.59 1.47 6.03
C SER A 116 3.72 2.49 7.17
N ASN A 117 3.50 2.09 8.44
CA ASN A 117 3.55 2.96 9.62
C ASN A 117 2.91 4.35 9.39
N PRO A 118 1.61 4.43 9.08
CA PRO A 118 1.02 5.68 8.63
C PRO A 118 0.90 6.71 9.74
N TYR A 119 1.07 8.00 9.38
CA TYR A 119 0.60 9.10 10.19
C TYR A 119 -0.93 9.13 10.19
N LEU A 120 -1.53 9.05 9.00
CA LEU A 120 -2.98 8.95 8.81
C LEU A 120 -3.31 7.67 8.05
N ALA A 121 -4.23 6.88 8.60
CA ALA A 121 -4.81 5.71 7.96
C ALA A 121 -6.29 5.95 7.64
N ILE A 122 -6.67 5.78 6.38
CA ILE A 122 -8.06 5.75 5.95
C ILE A 122 -8.38 4.30 5.57
N VAL A 123 -9.48 3.75 6.10
CA VAL A 123 -10.01 2.46 5.68
C VAL A 123 -11.41 2.65 5.15
N THR A 124 -11.58 2.40 3.86
CA THR A 124 -12.85 2.62 3.14
C THR A 124 -13.88 1.53 3.43
N ASN A 125 -13.44 0.29 3.48
CA ASN A 125 -14.22 -0.89 3.84
C ASN A 125 -13.28 -2.06 4.17
N ALA A 126 -13.79 -3.12 4.79
CA ALA A 126 -13.05 -4.32 5.14
C ALA A 126 -13.80 -5.58 4.68
N GLU A 127 -14.26 -5.57 3.43
CA GLU A 127 -14.90 -6.73 2.81
C GLU A 127 -13.87 -7.83 2.58
N PRO A 128 -14.16 -9.09 2.89
CA PRO A 128 -13.22 -10.19 2.73
C PRO A 128 -12.90 -10.47 1.26
N GLU A 129 -11.74 -10.00 0.81
CA GLU A 129 -11.14 -10.28 -0.49
C GLU A 129 -9.72 -10.86 -0.30
N HIS A 130 -9.18 -11.52 -1.31
CA HIS A 130 -7.82 -12.11 -1.28
C HIS A 130 -7.56 -12.99 -0.06
N MET A 131 -8.58 -13.76 0.35
CA MET A 131 -8.57 -14.56 1.58
C MET A 131 -7.50 -15.66 1.58
N GLU A 132 -6.95 -16.01 0.42
CA GLU A 132 -5.83 -16.96 0.29
C GLU A 132 -4.58 -16.53 1.07
N HIS A 133 -4.33 -15.22 1.22
CA HIS A 133 -3.22 -14.69 2.01
C HIS A 133 -3.46 -14.74 3.52
N TYR A 134 -4.69 -14.96 3.92
CA TYR A 134 -5.13 -15.05 5.31
C TYR A 134 -5.54 -16.49 5.71
N ASP A 135 -5.15 -17.50 4.91
CA ASP A 135 -5.53 -18.91 5.11
C ASP A 135 -7.05 -19.11 5.17
N TYR A 136 -7.82 -18.26 4.49
CA TYR A 136 -9.30 -18.19 4.56
C TYR A 136 -9.84 -17.96 5.98
N ASP A 137 -9.03 -17.39 6.87
CA ASP A 137 -9.37 -17.09 8.26
C ASP A 137 -9.77 -15.60 8.40
N LEU A 138 -11.06 -15.34 8.60
CA LEU A 138 -11.63 -14.01 8.81
C LEU A 138 -11.03 -13.30 10.04
N ALA A 139 -10.66 -14.04 11.09
CA ALA A 139 -10.10 -13.44 12.27
C ALA A 139 -8.70 -12.86 11.97
N LYS A 140 -7.89 -13.58 11.17
CA LYS A 140 -6.59 -13.08 10.70
C LYS A 140 -6.75 -11.86 9.81
N PHE A 141 -7.70 -11.90 8.88
CA PHE A 141 -8.01 -10.79 7.99
C PHE A 141 -8.37 -9.53 8.77
N TYR A 142 -9.34 -9.61 9.66
CA TYR A 142 -9.78 -8.48 10.48
C TYR A 142 -8.71 -8.01 11.46
N ALA A 143 -7.90 -8.93 11.99
CA ALA A 143 -6.76 -8.55 12.84
C ALA A 143 -5.72 -7.73 12.08
N ALA A 144 -5.52 -8.00 10.78
CA ALA A 144 -4.61 -7.22 9.94
C ALA A 144 -5.12 -5.77 9.75
N TYR A 145 -6.40 -5.56 9.43
CA TYR A 145 -6.99 -4.22 9.34
C TYR A 145 -6.94 -3.47 10.67
N LYS A 146 -7.27 -4.14 11.77
CA LYS A 146 -7.15 -3.56 13.11
C LYS A 146 -5.70 -3.17 13.39
N GLY A 147 -4.74 -4.05 13.14
CA GLY A 147 -3.32 -3.79 13.33
C GLY A 147 -2.78 -2.64 12.47
N PHE A 148 -3.28 -2.48 11.24
CA PHE A 148 -2.97 -1.33 10.40
C PHE A 148 -3.47 -0.02 11.01
N LEU A 149 -4.72 0.03 11.44
CA LEU A 149 -5.30 1.20 12.10
C LEU A 149 -4.58 1.53 13.41
N GLU A 150 -4.21 0.54 14.21
CA GLU A 150 -3.52 0.75 15.50
C GLU A 150 -2.13 1.39 15.34
N ARG A 151 -1.47 1.21 14.20
CA ARG A 151 -0.19 1.86 13.90
C ARG A 151 -0.32 3.34 13.56
N ALA A 152 -1.49 3.78 13.10
CA ALA A 152 -1.71 5.16 12.69
C ALA A 152 -1.87 6.11 13.89
N LYS A 153 -1.38 7.34 13.73
CA LYS A 153 -1.66 8.42 14.71
C LYS A 153 -3.07 8.96 14.54
N VAL A 154 -3.51 9.12 13.30
CA VAL A 154 -4.87 9.56 12.94
C VAL A 154 -5.54 8.44 12.16
N ARG A 155 -6.79 8.14 12.49
CA ARG A 155 -7.57 7.07 11.88
C ARG A 155 -8.87 7.63 11.34
N VAL A 156 -9.21 7.24 10.12
CA VAL A 156 -10.50 7.55 9.48
C VAL A 156 -11.10 6.23 9.01
N ILE A 157 -12.30 5.94 9.41
CA ILE A 157 -12.99 4.70 9.04
C ILE A 157 -14.40 4.97 8.52
N ASN A 158 -14.85 4.14 7.60
CA ASN A 158 -16.26 4.05 7.22
C ASN A 158 -17.02 3.36 8.37
N ALA A 159 -17.85 4.11 9.06
CA ALA A 159 -18.61 3.60 10.20
C ALA A 159 -19.86 2.80 9.79
N GLU A 160 -20.17 2.73 8.51
CA GLU A 160 -21.23 1.90 7.95
C GLU A 160 -20.73 0.51 7.48
N ASP A 161 -19.40 0.31 7.45
CA ASP A 161 -18.83 -1.01 7.21
C ASP A 161 -19.08 -1.94 8.40
N GLU A 162 -19.46 -3.18 8.11
CA GLU A 162 -19.87 -4.17 9.12
C GLU A 162 -18.78 -4.42 10.17
N PHE A 163 -17.54 -4.61 9.73
CA PHE A 163 -16.42 -4.86 10.64
C PHE A 163 -15.89 -3.57 11.28
N LEU A 164 -15.65 -2.51 10.50
CA LEU A 164 -15.04 -1.28 10.98
C LEU A 164 -15.90 -0.60 12.05
N SER A 165 -17.24 -0.71 11.92
CA SER A 165 -18.21 -0.17 12.91
C SER A 165 -18.02 -0.77 14.30
N THR A 166 -17.57 -2.02 14.40
CA THR A 166 -17.37 -2.74 15.68
C THR A 166 -16.09 -2.36 16.40
N LEU A 167 -15.14 -1.72 15.71
CA LEU A 167 -13.84 -1.41 16.29
C LEU A 167 -13.94 -0.33 17.38
N LYS A 168 -13.42 -0.65 18.55
CA LYS A 168 -13.31 0.27 19.70
C LYS A 168 -11.96 1.01 19.64
N LEU A 169 -11.77 1.81 18.58
CA LEU A 169 -10.60 2.65 18.38
C LEU A 169 -11.01 4.12 18.40
N ASP A 170 -10.11 4.97 18.87
CA ASP A 170 -10.21 6.41 18.68
C ASP A 170 -9.98 6.70 17.18
N ALA A 171 -11.05 7.04 16.47
CA ALA A 171 -11.06 7.25 15.03
C ALA A 171 -12.16 8.25 14.62
N ILE A 172 -11.89 9.00 13.57
CA ILE A 172 -12.90 9.78 12.86
C ILE A 172 -13.79 8.78 12.14
N ARG A 173 -15.07 8.78 12.49
CA ARG A 173 -16.08 7.88 11.94
C ARG A 173 -16.92 8.63 10.91
N LEU A 174 -16.83 8.19 9.66
CA LEU A 174 -17.64 8.72 8.56
C LEU A 174 -18.85 7.80 8.35
N TYR A 175 -19.98 8.40 8.19
CA TYR A 175 -21.25 7.75 7.84
C TYR A 175 -21.66 8.22 6.44
N PRO A 176 -21.19 7.57 5.36
CA PRO A 176 -21.41 8.03 3.99
C PRO A 176 -22.86 8.35 3.66
N SER A 177 -23.81 7.57 4.20
CA SER A 177 -25.26 7.78 3.95
C SER A 177 -25.83 9.08 4.56
N THR A 178 -25.15 9.66 5.56
CA THR A 178 -25.60 10.86 6.27
C THR A 178 -24.67 12.03 6.18
N ASP A 179 -23.36 11.79 6.10
CA ASP A 179 -22.32 12.82 6.05
C ASP A 179 -22.12 13.39 4.64
N ILE A 180 -22.52 12.64 3.60
CA ILE A 180 -22.46 13.09 2.20
C ILE A 180 -23.89 13.47 1.79
N THR A 181 -24.20 14.76 1.86
CA THR A 181 -25.54 15.27 1.55
C THR A 181 -25.73 15.73 0.11
N GLU A 182 -24.64 16.00 -0.61
CA GLU A 182 -24.63 16.41 -2.03
C GLU A 182 -23.44 15.77 -2.75
N LEU A 183 -23.67 15.25 -3.94
CA LEU A 183 -22.68 14.71 -4.87
C LEU A 183 -22.62 15.57 -6.13
#